data_b420e6fc483e6fbbb1d01ad8f5b68f84
#
_entry.id   b420e6fc483e6fbbb1d01ad8f5b68f84
#
_cell.length_a   1.000
_cell.length_b   1.000
_cell.length_c   1.000
_cell.angle_alpha   90.00
_cell.angle_beta   90.00
_cell.angle_gamma   90.00
#
_symmetry.space_group_name_H-M   'P 1'
#
loop_
_entity.id
_entity.type
_entity.pdbx_description
1 polymer ?
#
loop_
_entity_poly.entity_id
_entity_poly.type
_entity_poly.pdbx_seq_one_letter_code
_entity_poly.pdbx_strand_id
1 'polypeptide(L)'
;MDGGFCGMNIFGITSSKKEIISLLSEIDREGMGNVIAYLINSNYFSAHCHHHHRYKGGLADHSLGVYYEMIDMAPYLSDESCRIVAFFHDLCTSHLEGYDEVGHHHHGQRSVDLLDVLGFKLLDEERVAIANHMHHVPSSKMDETTELWHVLHTCDRKNANEQNHYGFFT
;
A
#
# COMPACT_ATOMS: atom_id res chain seq x y z
N MET A 1 -15.20 -33.23 -22.89
CA MET A 1 -15.43 -32.59 -21.57
C MET A 1 -14.09 -32.11 -21.06
N ASP A 2 -13.65 -30.95 -21.49
CA ASP A 2 -12.35 -30.41 -21.15
C ASP A 2 -12.57 -29.25 -20.18
N GLY A 3 -12.34 -29.56 -18.91
CA GLY A 3 -12.36 -28.58 -17.82
C GLY A 3 -11.17 -27.65 -17.95
N GLY A 4 -11.41 -26.45 -18.48
CA GLY A 4 -10.44 -25.36 -18.51
C GLY A 4 -10.10 -24.96 -17.06
N PHE A 5 -8.95 -25.38 -16.58
CA PHE A 5 -8.34 -24.83 -15.38
C PHE A 5 -7.96 -23.39 -15.70
N CYS A 6 -8.73 -22.45 -15.16
CA CYS A 6 -8.33 -21.05 -15.08
C CYS A 6 -7.05 -21.02 -14.21
N GLY A 7 -5.89 -20.89 -14.87
CA GLY A 7 -4.61 -20.80 -14.20
C GLY A 7 -4.54 -19.52 -13.38
N MET A 8 -4.88 -19.63 -12.10
CA MET A 8 -4.58 -18.58 -11.11
C MET A 8 -3.09 -18.30 -11.14
N ASN A 9 -2.75 -17.05 -11.33
CA ASN A 9 -1.38 -16.57 -11.48
C ASN A 9 -0.62 -16.69 -10.15
N ILE A 10 -0.29 -17.92 -9.74
CA ILE A 10 0.51 -18.22 -8.52
C ILE A 10 1.90 -17.57 -8.61
N PHE A 11 2.38 -17.32 -9.85
CA PHE A 11 3.67 -16.66 -10.08
C PHE A 11 3.67 -15.16 -9.72
N GLY A 12 2.55 -14.44 -9.84
CA GLY A 12 2.46 -13.02 -9.49
C GLY A 12 2.67 -12.77 -7.99
N ILE A 13 1.99 -13.52 -7.13
CA ILE A 13 2.07 -13.34 -5.66
C ILE A 13 3.50 -13.57 -5.15
N THR A 14 4.21 -14.54 -5.69
CA THR A 14 5.61 -14.80 -5.32
C THR A 14 6.55 -13.72 -5.83
N SER A 15 6.23 -13.06 -6.97
CA SER A 15 7.02 -11.97 -7.53
C SER A 15 6.91 -10.71 -6.68
N SER A 16 5.71 -10.20 -6.44
CA SER A 16 5.50 -8.96 -5.66
C SER A 16 5.99 -9.10 -4.22
N LYS A 17 5.75 -10.26 -3.57
CA LYS A 17 6.30 -10.55 -2.23
C LYS A 17 7.82 -10.43 -2.21
N LYS A 18 8.50 -11.12 -3.15
CA LYS A 18 9.96 -11.12 -3.23
C LYS A 18 10.52 -9.73 -3.44
N GLU A 19 9.89 -8.97 -4.32
CA GLU A 19 10.30 -7.63 -4.70
C GLU A 19 10.11 -6.64 -3.55
N ILE A 20 8.93 -6.58 -2.93
CA ILE A 20 8.65 -5.72 -1.77
C ILE A 20 9.63 -6.02 -0.62
N ILE A 21 9.85 -7.28 -0.28
CA ILE A 21 10.80 -7.66 0.78
C ILE A 21 12.23 -7.24 0.42
N SER A 22 12.65 -7.39 -0.85
CA SER A 22 13.96 -6.92 -1.31
C SER A 22 14.11 -5.42 -1.14
N LEU A 23 13.15 -4.64 -1.62
CA LEU A 23 13.15 -3.18 -1.54
C LEU A 23 13.15 -2.67 -0.08
N LEU A 24 12.37 -3.29 0.80
CA LEU A 24 12.32 -2.94 2.21
C LEU A 24 13.60 -3.34 2.97
N SER A 25 14.25 -4.44 2.57
CA SER A 25 15.49 -4.91 3.21
C SER A 25 16.70 -3.99 2.96
N GLU A 26 16.61 -3.09 1.99
CA GLU A 26 17.64 -2.07 1.72
C GLU A 26 17.53 -0.85 2.64
N ILE A 27 16.42 -0.72 3.39
CA ILE A 27 16.16 0.42 4.27
C ILE A 27 16.76 0.15 5.65
N ASP A 28 17.78 0.93 6.02
CA ASP A 28 18.39 0.89 7.36
C ASP A 28 17.70 1.89 8.28
N ARG A 29 16.53 1.48 8.81
CA ARG A 29 15.73 2.30 9.72
C ARG A 29 15.22 1.46 10.90
N GLU A 30 15.21 2.08 12.10
CA GLU A 30 14.74 1.44 13.33
C GLU A 30 13.33 0.86 13.16
N GLY A 31 13.18 -0.41 13.53
CA GLY A 31 11.91 -1.12 13.45
C GLY A 31 11.64 -1.82 12.10
N MET A 32 12.41 -1.59 11.04
CA MET A 32 12.16 -2.22 9.72
C MET A 32 12.17 -3.75 9.79
N GLY A 33 13.07 -4.34 10.55
CA GLY A 33 13.09 -5.79 10.72
C GLY A 33 11.79 -6.36 11.31
N ASN A 34 11.16 -5.63 12.26
CA ASN A 34 9.86 -6.03 12.83
C ASN A 34 8.74 -5.91 11.78
N VAL A 35 8.77 -4.85 10.97
CA VAL A 35 7.78 -4.66 9.89
C VAL A 35 7.90 -5.77 8.86
N ILE A 36 9.10 -6.08 8.39
CA ILE A 36 9.32 -7.19 7.43
C ILE A 36 8.82 -8.52 8.03
N ALA A 37 9.15 -8.80 9.29
CA ALA A 37 8.68 -10.00 9.98
C ALA A 37 7.14 -10.02 10.07
N TYR A 38 6.52 -8.89 10.36
CA TYR A 38 5.06 -8.74 10.37
C TYR A 38 4.46 -9.02 8.98
N LEU A 39 4.98 -8.41 7.91
CA LEU A 39 4.49 -8.63 6.53
C LEU A 39 4.55 -10.11 6.14
N ILE A 40 5.64 -10.82 6.49
CA ILE A 40 5.83 -12.23 6.16
C ILE A 40 4.82 -13.12 6.91
N ASN A 41 4.51 -12.81 8.17
CA ASN A 41 3.67 -13.63 9.03
C ASN A 41 2.19 -13.23 9.04
N SER A 42 1.83 -12.08 8.46
CA SER A 42 0.46 -11.60 8.31
C SER A 42 -0.18 -12.07 6.99
N ASN A 43 -1.40 -11.63 6.75
CA ASN A 43 -2.10 -11.84 5.48
C ASN A 43 -1.72 -10.80 4.39
N TYR A 44 -0.75 -9.90 4.62
CA TYR A 44 -0.43 -8.82 3.69
C TYR A 44 -0.23 -9.31 2.24
N PHE A 45 0.54 -10.37 2.05
CA PHE A 45 0.83 -10.93 0.72
C PHE A 45 -0.27 -11.84 0.16
N SER A 46 -1.35 -12.06 0.88
CA SER A 46 -2.51 -12.84 0.43
C SER A 46 -3.81 -12.04 0.46
N ALA A 47 -3.82 -10.88 1.10
CA ALA A 47 -4.96 -9.98 1.17
C ALA A 47 -5.28 -9.34 -0.19
N HIS A 48 -6.49 -8.82 -0.30
CA HIS A 48 -6.94 -8.04 -1.45
C HIS A 48 -7.44 -6.67 -0.99
N CYS A 49 -7.48 -5.70 -1.91
CA CYS A 49 -8.12 -4.42 -1.65
C CYS A 49 -9.66 -4.57 -1.71
N HIS A 50 -10.38 -3.68 -1.02
CA HIS A 50 -11.84 -3.79 -0.92
C HIS A 50 -12.56 -3.45 -2.22
N HIS A 51 -12.16 -2.40 -2.90
CA HIS A 51 -12.85 -1.88 -4.09
C HIS A 51 -12.15 -2.18 -5.42
N HIS A 52 -10.86 -2.44 -5.40
CA HIS A 52 -10.00 -2.73 -6.56
C HIS A 52 -9.06 -3.90 -6.20
N HIS A 53 -8.28 -4.43 -7.16
CA HIS A 53 -7.35 -5.54 -6.90
C HIS A 53 -7.97 -6.66 -6.03
N ARG A 54 -9.22 -7.05 -6.36
CA ARG A 54 -10.06 -7.98 -5.57
C ARG A 54 -9.69 -9.45 -5.79
N TYR A 55 -8.41 -9.75 -5.78
CA TYR A 55 -7.87 -11.09 -5.94
C TYR A 55 -6.78 -11.34 -4.88
N LYS A 56 -6.49 -12.61 -4.64
CA LYS A 56 -5.48 -13.02 -3.66
C LYS A 56 -4.12 -12.42 -4.01
N GLY A 57 -3.55 -11.63 -3.09
CA GLY A 57 -2.30 -10.89 -3.29
C GLY A 57 -2.48 -9.49 -3.87
N GLY A 58 -3.72 -9.08 -4.16
CA GLY A 58 -4.02 -7.79 -4.77
C GLY A 58 -3.55 -6.60 -3.93
N LEU A 59 -3.51 -6.69 -2.60
CA LEU A 59 -2.96 -5.65 -1.74
C LEU A 59 -1.46 -5.40 -2.03
N ALA A 60 -0.68 -6.46 -2.14
CA ALA A 60 0.74 -6.34 -2.44
C ALA A 60 1.00 -5.83 -3.87
N ASP A 61 0.21 -6.30 -4.84
CA ASP A 61 0.31 -5.84 -6.22
C ASP A 61 -0.06 -4.35 -6.34
N HIS A 62 -1.12 -3.92 -5.66
CA HIS A 62 -1.51 -2.51 -5.57
C HIS A 62 -0.39 -1.66 -4.95
N SER A 63 0.11 -2.03 -3.79
CA SER A 63 1.16 -1.29 -3.11
C SER A 63 2.44 -1.16 -3.95
N LEU A 64 2.82 -2.22 -4.66
CA LEU A 64 3.95 -2.21 -5.58
C LEU A 64 3.70 -1.32 -6.79
N GLY A 65 2.49 -1.36 -7.36
CA GLY A 65 2.08 -0.48 -8.47
C GLY A 65 2.12 0.98 -8.06
N VAL A 66 1.60 1.33 -6.88
CA VAL A 66 1.65 2.68 -6.33
C VAL A 66 3.09 3.16 -6.18
N TYR A 67 4.00 2.33 -5.67
CA TYR A 67 5.42 2.68 -5.57
C TYR A 67 6.03 3.03 -6.93
N TYR A 68 5.83 2.20 -7.96
CA TYR A 68 6.38 2.46 -9.27
C TYR A 68 5.80 3.71 -9.92
N GLU A 69 4.51 3.97 -9.73
CA GLU A 69 3.90 5.21 -10.20
C GLU A 69 4.45 6.44 -9.49
N MET A 70 4.75 6.34 -8.17
CA MET A 70 5.34 7.44 -7.41
C MET A 70 6.75 7.79 -7.90
N ILE A 71 7.62 6.82 -8.13
CA ILE A 71 9.00 7.08 -8.60
C ILE A 71 9.02 7.58 -10.06
N ASP A 72 8.05 7.19 -10.89
CA ASP A 72 7.90 7.70 -12.25
C ASP A 72 7.37 9.15 -12.25
N MET A 73 6.36 9.43 -11.41
CA MET A 73 5.73 10.74 -11.31
C MET A 73 6.63 11.80 -10.64
N ALA A 74 7.36 11.42 -9.61
CA ALA A 74 8.13 12.32 -8.76
C ALA A 74 9.53 11.77 -8.43
N PRO A 75 10.41 11.61 -9.45
CA PRO A 75 11.73 11.00 -9.27
C PRO A 75 12.69 11.83 -8.39
N TYR A 76 12.28 13.01 -7.99
CA TYR A 76 13.02 13.91 -7.09
C TYR A 76 12.68 13.69 -5.61
N LEU A 77 11.63 12.94 -5.29
CA LEU A 77 11.33 12.56 -3.91
C LEU A 77 12.30 11.49 -3.40
N SER A 78 12.42 11.37 -2.08
CA SER A 78 13.18 10.28 -1.46
C SER A 78 12.60 8.92 -1.86
N ASP A 79 13.38 8.10 -2.54
CA ASP A 79 12.99 6.74 -2.92
C ASP A 79 12.65 5.90 -1.70
N GLU A 80 13.39 6.06 -0.58
CA GLU A 80 13.10 5.40 0.68
C GLU A 80 11.70 5.79 1.21
N SER A 81 11.37 7.08 1.23
CA SER A 81 10.06 7.55 1.69
C SER A 81 8.94 7.09 0.73
N CYS A 82 9.18 7.05 -0.57
CA CYS A 82 8.23 6.50 -1.55
C CYS A 82 7.94 5.02 -1.27
N ARG A 83 8.96 4.20 -1.00
CA ARG A 83 8.80 2.78 -0.61
C ARG A 83 7.95 2.66 0.66
N ILE A 84 8.28 3.44 1.68
CA ILE A 84 7.60 3.40 2.99
C ILE A 84 6.13 3.75 2.83
N VAL A 85 5.80 4.88 2.22
CA VAL A 85 4.40 5.30 2.14
C VAL A 85 3.60 4.41 1.20
N ALA A 86 4.18 3.96 0.07
CA ALA A 86 3.49 3.09 -0.87
C ALA A 86 3.20 1.69 -0.29
N PHE A 87 4.16 1.09 0.44
CA PHE A 87 3.96 -0.25 0.98
C PHE A 87 3.14 -0.27 2.28
N PHE A 88 3.02 0.87 2.96
CA PHE A 88 2.39 0.90 4.29
C PHE A 88 1.11 1.72 4.38
N HIS A 89 0.68 2.47 3.33
CA HIS A 89 -0.55 3.26 3.41
C HIS A 89 -1.78 2.41 3.76
N ASP A 90 -1.87 1.21 3.21
CA ASP A 90 -2.95 0.25 3.41
C ASP A 90 -2.57 -0.95 4.31
N LEU A 91 -1.49 -0.84 5.10
CA LEU A 91 -0.97 -1.94 5.91
C LEU A 91 -2.01 -2.56 6.84
N CYS A 92 -2.89 -1.75 7.43
CA CYS A 92 -3.93 -2.23 8.35
C CYS A 92 -4.98 -3.12 7.66
N THR A 93 -5.13 -3.04 6.35
CA THR A 93 -6.10 -3.87 5.60
C THR A 93 -5.68 -5.34 5.53
N SER A 94 -4.44 -5.66 5.89
CA SER A 94 -3.98 -7.04 6.05
C SER A 94 -4.69 -7.80 7.18
N HIS A 95 -5.41 -7.12 8.07
CA HIS A 95 -6.24 -7.69 9.14
C HIS A 95 -7.74 -7.62 8.82
N LEU A 96 -8.17 -8.22 7.74
CA LEU A 96 -9.53 -8.11 7.19
C LEU A 96 -10.67 -8.61 8.10
N GLU A 97 -10.40 -9.28 9.21
CA GLU A 97 -11.43 -9.61 10.18
C GLU A 97 -11.86 -8.33 10.91
N GLY A 98 -13.01 -7.76 10.54
CA GLY A 98 -13.61 -6.57 11.13
C GLY A 98 -13.40 -5.25 10.38
N TYR A 99 -12.88 -5.28 9.15
CA TYR A 99 -12.68 -4.07 8.33
C TYR A 99 -13.99 -3.31 8.04
N ASP A 100 -15.10 -4.03 7.90
CA ASP A 100 -16.43 -3.47 7.60
C ASP A 100 -17.07 -2.72 8.78
N GLU A 101 -16.63 -2.96 10.02
CA GLU A 101 -17.28 -2.40 11.21
C GLU A 101 -16.76 -1.01 11.61
N VAL A 102 -15.59 -0.58 11.14
CA VAL A 102 -14.91 0.62 11.65
C VAL A 102 -14.78 1.76 10.63
N GLY A 103 -15.39 1.62 9.45
CA GLY A 103 -15.48 2.68 8.44
C GLY A 103 -14.15 2.97 7.70
N HIS A 104 -14.25 3.14 6.41
CA HIS A 104 -13.15 3.35 5.47
C HIS A 104 -12.29 4.61 5.73
N HIS A 105 -12.76 5.54 6.55
CA HIS A 105 -12.18 6.88 6.66
C HIS A 105 -10.91 6.97 7.53
N HIS A 106 -10.54 5.91 8.27
CA HIS A 106 -9.44 5.97 9.23
C HIS A 106 -8.38 4.88 9.03
N HIS A 107 -8.41 4.13 7.91
CA HIS A 107 -7.46 3.03 7.75
C HIS A 107 -6.01 3.51 7.63
N GLY A 108 -5.74 4.69 7.05
CA GLY A 108 -4.41 5.27 7.03
C GLY A 108 -3.84 5.51 8.43
N GLN A 109 -4.63 6.10 9.34
CA GLN A 109 -4.22 6.29 10.74
C GLN A 109 -3.96 4.95 11.43
N ARG A 110 -4.79 3.93 11.17
CA ARG A 110 -4.58 2.58 11.74
C ARG A 110 -3.32 1.92 11.22
N SER A 111 -2.92 2.18 9.98
CA SER A 111 -1.62 1.74 9.44
C SER A 111 -0.47 2.41 10.18
N VAL A 112 -0.56 3.70 10.47
CA VAL A 112 0.41 4.44 11.30
C VAL A 112 0.47 3.86 12.71
N ASP A 113 -0.67 3.64 13.37
CA ASP A 113 -0.74 3.08 14.72
C ASP A 113 -0.10 1.68 14.78
N LEU A 114 -0.30 0.88 13.75
CA LEU A 114 0.33 -0.44 13.63
C LEU A 114 1.85 -0.34 13.47
N LEU A 115 2.35 0.59 12.66
CA LEU A 115 3.79 0.84 12.51
C LEU A 115 4.42 1.29 13.84
N ASP A 116 3.72 2.14 14.61
CA ASP A 116 4.16 2.54 15.95
C ASP A 116 4.24 1.34 16.92
N VAL A 117 3.26 0.45 16.90
CA VAL A 117 3.27 -0.80 17.69
C VAL A 117 4.44 -1.71 17.30
N LEU A 118 4.79 -1.75 16.01
CA LEU A 118 5.94 -2.51 15.50
C LEU A 118 7.28 -1.84 15.81
N GLY A 119 7.26 -0.62 16.38
CA GLY A 119 8.46 0.16 16.71
C GLY A 119 9.14 0.79 15.50
N PHE A 120 8.43 0.94 14.38
CA PHE A 120 8.98 1.54 13.17
C PHE A 120 8.98 3.07 13.27
N LYS A 121 10.10 3.69 12.92
CA LYS A 121 10.28 5.14 12.98
C LYS A 121 9.90 5.80 11.66
N LEU A 122 8.68 6.34 11.60
CA LEU A 122 8.23 7.19 10.50
C LEU A 122 8.80 8.62 10.64
N LEU A 123 9.16 9.23 9.52
CA LEU A 123 9.32 10.68 9.43
C LEU A 123 7.94 11.36 9.53
N ASP A 124 7.92 12.62 9.95
CA ASP A 124 6.65 13.36 10.10
C ASP A 124 5.86 13.44 8.79
N GLU A 125 6.54 13.69 7.66
CA GLU A 125 5.90 13.71 6.34
C GLU A 125 5.35 12.36 5.90
N GLU A 126 6.02 11.26 6.21
CA GLU A 126 5.55 9.89 5.91
C GLU A 126 4.31 9.57 6.75
N ARG A 127 4.34 9.93 8.03
CA ARG A 127 3.21 9.78 8.95
C ARG A 127 1.98 10.52 8.44
N VAL A 128 2.15 11.79 8.05
CA VAL A 128 1.07 12.60 7.49
C VAL A 128 0.55 12.01 6.19
N ALA A 129 1.45 11.59 5.30
CA ALA A 129 1.08 10.99 4.01
C ALA A 129 0.25 9.73 4.19
N ILE A 130 0.70 8.79 5.02
CA ILE A 130 -0.01 7.52 5.29
C ILE A 130 -1.35 7.80 5.98
N ALA A 131 -1.36 8.57 7.07
CA ALA A 131 -2.56 8.81 7.86
C ALA A 131 -3.70 9.44 7.05
N ASN A 132 -3.36 10.28 6.07
CA ASN A 132 -4.33 11.09 5.34
C ASN A 132 -4.50 10.71 3.85
N HIS A 133 -3.91 9.61 3.37
CA HIS A 133 -3.92 9.29 1.94
C HIS A 133 -5.33 9.19 1.34
N MET A 134 -6.35 8.85 2.12
CA MET A 134 -7.75 8.80 1.69
C MET A 134 -8.51 10.12 1.80
N HIS A 135 -7.97 11.11 2.50
CA HIS A 135 -8.69 12.35 2.75
C HIS A 135 -8.59 13.31 1.57
N HIS A 136 -9.73 13.85 1.16
CA HIS A 136 -9.74 15.01 0.27
C HIS A 136 -9.42 16.25 1.12
N VAL A 137 -8.19 16.76 0.98
CA VAL A 137 -7.82 18.00 1.71
C VAL A 137 -8.48 19.19 1.05
N PRO A 138 -9.29 19.97 1.78
CA PRO A 138 -9.84 21.21 1.25
C PRO A 138 -8.71 22.16 0.82
N SER A 139 -8.90 22.87 -0.28
CA SER A 139 -7.92 23.84 -0.80
C SER A 139 -7.47 24.90 0.22
N SER A 140 -8.29 25.18 1.25
CA SER A 140 -7.96 26.08 2.36
C SER A 140 -6.92 25.49 3.36
N LYS A 141 -6.60 24.20 3.27
CA LYS A 141 -5.63 23.50 4.12
C LYS A 141 -4.44 22.93 3.36
N MET A 142 -4.22 23.35 2.12
CA MET A 142 -3.13 22.85 1.27
C MET A 142 -1.74 23.09 1.88
N ASP A 143 -1.59 24.11 2.72
CA ASP A 143 -0.32 24.38 3.42
C ASP A 143 0.05 23.33 4.48
N GLU A 144 -0.92 22.47 4.87
CA GLU A 144 -0.73 21.39 5.84
C GLU A 144 -0.38 20.05 5.16
N THR A 145 -0.42 19.99 3.82
CA THR A 145 -0.14 18.75 3.06
C THR A 145 1.27 18.77 2.51
N THR A 146 1.98 17.67 2.71
CA THR A 146 3.30 17.49 2.14
C THR A 146 3.20 17.09 0.68
N GLU A 147 4.24 17.36 -0.12
CA GLU A 147 4.31 16.91 -1.51
C GLU A 147 4.26 15.36 -1.61
N LEU A 148 4.87 14.67 -0.65
CA LEU A 148 4.82 13.22 -0.53
C LEU A 148 3.38 12.72 -0.43
N TRP A 149 2.52 13.38 0.36
CA TRP A 149 1.09 13.06 0.43
C TRP A 149 0.39 13.24 -0.92
N HIS A 150 0.64 14.35 -1.62
CA HIS A 150 0.01 14.62 -2.92
C HIS A 150 0.34 13.55 -3.95
N VAL A 151 1.59 13.14 -4.02
CA VAL A 151 2.06 12.10 -4.95
C VAL A 151 1.46 10.76 -4.57
N LEU A 152 1.53 10.36 -3.29
CA LEU A 152 0.90 9.12 -2.81
C LEU A 152 -0.59 9.08 -3.13
N HIS A 153 -1.35 10.11 -2.75
CA HIS A 153 -2.80 10.19 -2.98
C HIS A 153 -3.16 10.09 -4.47
N THR A 154 -2.37 10.73 -5.33
CA THR A 154 -2.61 10.71 -6.78
C THR A 154 -2.33 9.32 -7.36
N CYS A 155 -1.20 8.71 -7.00
CA CYS A 155 -0.80 7.39 -7.50
C CYS A 155 -1.71 6.28 -6.97
N ASP A 156 -2.10 6.33 -5.70
CA ASP A 156 -3.05 5.39 -5.11
C ASP A 156 -4.38 5.38 -5.88
N ARG A 157 -4.97 6.56 -6.10
CA ARG A 157 -6.23 6.68 -6.85
C ARG A 157 -6.10 6.28 -8.32
N LYS A 158 -4.99 6.62 -8.96
CA LYS A 158 -4.74 6.23 -10.35
C LYS A 158 -4.65 4.71 -10.47
N ASN A 159 -3.84 4.07 -9.64
CA ASN A 159 -3.65 2.62 -9.63
C ASN A 159 -4.96 1.86 -9.32
N ALA A 160 -5.76 2.36 -8.36
CA ALA A 160 -7.08 1.82 -8.06
C ALA A 160 -8.04 1.92 -9.25
N ASN A 161 -8.02 3.01 -10.00
CA ASN A 161 -8.94 3.24 -11.13
C ASN A 161 -8.54 2.44 -12.38
N GLU A 162 -7.27 2.28 -12.67
CA GLU A 162 -6.80 1.51 -13.82
C GLU A 162 -7.26 0.05 -13.76
N GLN A 163 -7.27 -0.56 -12.59
CA GLN A 163 -7.79 -1.92 -12.41
C GLN A 163 -9.30 -2.04 -12.65
N ASN A 164 -10.06 -0.98 -12.38
CA ASN A 164 -11.50 -0.99 -12.67
C ASN A 164 -11.81 -0.98 -14.18
N HIS A 165 -10.90 -0.48 -15.02
CA HIS A 165 -11.04 -0.49 -16.47
C HIS A 165 -10.69 -1.85 -17.11
N TYR A 166 -9.79 -2.62 -16.50
CA TYR A 166 -9.42 -3.95 -17.01
C TYR A 166 -10.34 -5.08 -16.55
N GLY A 167 -11.19 -4.85 -15.54
CA GLY A 167 -12.11 -5.86 -14.98
C GLY A 167 -13.35 -6.20 -15.83
N PHE A 168 -13.55 -5.53 -16.98
CA PHE A 168 -14.70 -5.75 -17.86
C PHE A 168 -14.42 -6.65 -19.07
N PHE A 169 -13.25 -7.26 -19.17
CA PHE A 169 -12.86 -8.12 -20.29
C PHE A 169 -12.56 -9.58 -19.93
N THR A 170 -13.17 -10.10 -18.85
CA THR A 170 -13.13 -11.55 -18.53
C THR A 170 -14.52 -12.12 -18.39
#